data_19bc48e427b92e9db3b05c2f2c5ab005
#
_entry.id   19bc48e427b92e9db3b05c2f2c5ab005
#
_cell.length_a   1.000
_cell.length_b   1.000
_cell.length_c   1.000
_cell.angle_alpha   90.00
_cell.angle_beta   90.00
_cell.angle_gamma   90.00
#
_symmetry.space_group_name_H-M   'P 1'
#
loop_
_entity.id
_entity.type
_entity.pdbx_description
1 polymer ?
#
loop_
_entity_poly.entity_id
_entity_poly.type
_entity_poly.pdbx_seq_one_letter_code
_entity_poly.pdbx_strand_id
1 'polypeptide(L)'
;MTNAVSRNRNHSQRFIVSDSNRLAYAMAMNTLDHPGVLTSPLLICGSIGTGKTHLLKALEHYVQTFHPDKKVKLFSAERFKIDMIQSIMQRKNRDFMLEYEASDVLLIDDIQTLIQHEAIQERLVSLLKHCFDQGKTVILTSDRIPEDLAELSAELFSLITSNQIVALETADETLKKQVLLQKALDTAHKEFSNDKLRTIIEYLASKEDYDLRKLTGSMQRVVLMSELTGEEISIEFAKKVGA
;
A
#
# COMPACT_ATOMS: atom_id res chain seq x y z
N MET A 1 -0.12 32.16 27.19
CA MET A 1 0.71 31.88 26.00
C MET A 1 0.37 30.46 25.54
N THR A 2 -0.55 30.35 24.63
CA THR A 2 -1.12 29.10 24.12
C THR A 2 -0.22 28.57 23.02
N ASN A 3 0.49 27.49 23.28
CA ASN A 3 1.23 26.74 22.26
C ASN A 3 0.22 26.08 21.29
N ALA A 4 -0.02 26.72 20.15
CA ALA A 4 -0.67 26.10 19.02
C ALA A 4 0.28 25.04 18.46
N VAL A 5 0.07 23.77 18.81
CA VAL A 5 0.70 22.64 18.15
C VAL A 5 0.23 22.67 16.71
N SER A 6 1.16 23.02 15.82
CA SER A 6 0.97 22.89 14.37
C SER A 6 0.55 21.45 14.06
N ARG A 7 -0.75 21.25 13.72
CA ARG A 7 -1.29 19.99 13.23
C ARG A 7 -0.66 19.72 11.86
N ASN A 8 0.46 19.02 11.88
CA ASN A 8 1.12 18.54 10.66
C ASN A 8 0.20 17.46 10.06
N ARG A 9 -0.48 17.77 8.94
CA ARG A 9 -1.46 16.89 8.26
C ARG A 9 -0.87 15.62 7.62
N ASN A 10 0.37 15.26 7.96
CA ASN A 10 1.09 14.12 7.38
C ASN A 10 0.94 12.81 8.19
N HIS A 11 -0.05 12.70 9.09
CA HIS A 11 -0.25 11.49 9.88
C HIS A 11 -0.74 10.29 9.02
N SER A 12 -1.46 10.53 7.92
CA SER A 12 -1.98 9.46 7.05
C SER A 12 -0.91 8.66 6.27
N GLN A 13 0.35 9.10 6.30
CA GLN A 13 1.48 8.44 5.63
C GLN A 13 2.30 7.54 6.56
N ARG A 14 1.97 7.47 7.85
CA ARG A 14 2.68 6.63 8.80
C ARG A 14 2.22 5.18 8.69
N PHE A 15 3.12 4.27 8.29
CA PHE A 15 2.84 2.83 8.37
C PHE A 15 2.95 2.37 9.82
N ILE A 16 1.87 1.78 10.34
CA ILE A 16 1.84 1.26 11.70
C ILE A 16 2.35 -0.18 11.66
N VAL A 17 3.42 -0.44 12.40
CA VAL A 17 4.05 -1.77 12.49
C VAL A 17 3.49 -2.54 13.68
N SER A 18 3.05 -3.76 13.44
CA SER A 18 2.61 -4.75 14.44
C SER A 18 3.25 -6.11 14.15
N ASP A 19 2.92 -7.12 14.94
CA ASP A 19 3.46 -8.46 14.72
C ASP A 19 3.02 -9.03 13.36
N SER A 20 1.79 -8.76 12.91
CA SER A 20 1.24 -9.26 11.64
C SER A 20 1.90 -8.67 10.38
N ASN A 21 2.59 -7.54 10.47
CA ASN A 21 3.20 -6.91 9.29
C ASN A 21 4.70 -6.60 9.44
N ARG A 22 5.28 -6.91 10.60
CA ARG A 22 6.68 -6.57 10.95
C ARG A 22 7.68 -7.16 9.96
N LEU A 23 7.49 -8.43 9.58
CA LEU A 23 8.44 -9.10 8.67
C LEU A 23 8.41 -8.46 7.28
N ALA A 24 7.22 -8.25 6.72
CA ALA A 24 7.08 -7.62 5.40
C ALA A 24 7.64 -6.19 5.39
N TYR A 25 7.38 -5.40 6.45
CA TYR A 25 7.95 -4.07 6.60
C TYR A 25 9.48 -4.10 6.69
N ALA A 26 10.03 -4.97 7.54
CA ALA A 26 11.48 -5.08 7.73
C ALA A 26 12.20 -5.52 6.43
N MET A 27 11.63 -6.48 5.69
CA MET A 27 12.20 -6.90 4.41
C MET A 27 12.15 -5.79 3.37
N ALA A 28 11.04 -5.05 3.30
CA ALA A 28 10.90 -3.93 2.37
C ALA A 28 11.90 -2.81 2.68
N MET A 29 12.08 -2.46 3.96
CA MET A 29 13.09 -1.48 4.39
C MET A 29 14.51 -1.96 4.07
N ASN A 30 14.83 -3.21 4.38
CA ASN A 30 16.15 -3.78 4.07
C ASN A 30 16.44 -3.73 2.57
N THR A 31 15.43 -3.97 1.72
CA THR A 31 15.57 -3.90 0.26
C THR A 31 15.85 -2.47 -0.21
N LEU A 32 15.26 -1.45 0.42
CA LEU A 32 15.51 -0.04 0.13
C LEU A 32 16.91 0.42 0.60
N ASP A 33 17.36 -0.07 1.75
CA ASP A 33 18.64 0.31 2.35
C ASP A 33 19.83 -0.34 1.66
N HIS A 34 19.62 -1.46 0.94
CA HIS A 34 20.67 -2.22 0.26
C HIS A 34 20.37 -2.39 -1.25
N PRO A 35 20.35 -1.29 -2.03
CA PRO A 35 20.06 -1.36 -3.47
C PRO A 35 21.12 -2.18 -4.21
N GLY A 36 20.71 -2.93 -5.22
CA GLY A 36 21.60 -3.75 -6.06
C GLY A 36 22.07 -5.06 -5.44
N VAL A 37 21.73 -5.34 -4.18
CA VAL A 37 22.04 -6.64 -3.55
C VAL A 37 21.12 -7.74 -4.09
N LEU A 38 19.89 -7.40 -4.46
CA LEU A 38 18.93 -8.35 -5.01
C LEU A 38 18.98 -8.33 -6.54
N THR A 39 18.99 -9.52 -7.11
CA THR A 39 18.90 -9.75 -8.58
C THR A 39 17.47 -10.00 -9.05
N SER A 40 16.50 -9.86 -8.17
CA SER A 40 15.06 -9.99 -8.41
C SER A 40 14.28 -9.10 -7.46
N PRO A 41 13.00 -8.80 -7.77
CA PRO A 41 12.20 -7.95 -6.90
C PRO A 41 11.87 -8.62 -5.57
N LEU A 42 11.57 -7.80 -4.55
CA LEU A 42 10.84 -8.26 -3.38
C LEU A 42 9.36 -8.36 -3.74
N LEU A 43 8.78 -9.56 -3.66
CA LEU A 43 7.34 -9.78 -3.83
C LEU A 43 6.64 -9.84 -2.46
N ILE A 44 5.71 -8.94 -2.23
CA ILE A 44 4.88 -8.90 -1.02
C ILE A 44 3.49 -9.41 -1.36
N CYS A 45 3.16 -10.61 -0.88
CA CYS A 45 1.86 -11.24 -1.07
C CYS A 45 0.97 -11.01 0.15
N GLY A 46 -0.34 -10.86 -0.06
CA GLY A 46 -1.30 -10.77 1.04
C GLY A 46 -2.71 -10.55 0.53
N SER A 47 -3.72 -11.04 1.24
CA SER A 47 -5.10 -10.90 0.84
C SER A 47 -5.54 -9.44 0.65
N ILE A 48 -6.70 -9.23 0.06
CA ILE A 48 -7.27 -7.89 -0.13
C ILE A 48 -7.46 -7.24 1.24
N GLY A 49 -7.10 -5.93 1.35
CA GLY A 49 -7.31 -5.17 2.57
C GLY A 49 -6.27 -5.35 3.68
N THR A 50 -5.17 -6.10 3.45
CA THR A 50 -4.07 -6.26 4.43
C THR A 50 -3.17 -5.03 4.57
N GLY A 51 -3.23 -4.07 3.63
CA GLY A 51 -2.43 -2.85 3.69
C GLY A 51 -1.26 -2.76 2.71
N LYS A 52 -1.19 -3.64 1.67
CA LYS A 52 -0.11 -3.65 0.66
C LYS A 52 0.13 -2.28 0.02
N THR A 53 -0.91 -1.69 -0.56
CA THR A 53 -0.84 -0.35 -1.15
C THR A 53 -0.41 0.72 -0.13
N HIS A 54 -0.84 0.58 1.14
CA HIS A 54 -0.44 1.51 2.19
C HIS A 54 1.03 1.37 2.54
N LEU A 55 1.54 0.13 2.58
CA LEU A 55 2.97 -0.14 2.74
C LEU A 55 3.78 0.50 1.61
N LEU A 56 3.40 0.30 0.35
CA LEU A 56 4.11 0.92 -0.78
C LEU A 56 4.12 2.45 -0.69
N LYS A 57 3.01 3.09 -0.31
CA LYS A 57 2.95 4.55 -0.10
C LYS A 57 3.84 5.02 1.04
N ALA A 58 3.95 4.24 2.11
CA ALA A 58 4.84 4.56 3.22
C ALA A 58 6.32 4.45 2.79
N LEU A 59 6.66 3.44 1.98
CA LEU A 59 8.00 3.29 1.41
C LEU A 59 8.34 4.43 0.43
N GLU A 60 7.40 4.82 -0.43
CA GLU A 60 7.56 5.98 -1.31
C GLU A 60 7.86 7.24 -0.50
N HIS A 61 7.06 7.51 0.53
CA HIS A 61 7.27 8.65 1.42
C HIS A 61 8.62 8.58 2.16
N TYR A 62 9.00 7.40 2.60
CA TYR A 62 10.31 7.17 3.21
C TYR A 62 11.45 7.57 2.26
N VAL A 63 11.44 7.07 1.02
CA VAL A 63 12.46 7.39 0.03
C VAL A 63 12.48 8.90 -0.25
N GLN A 64 11.32 9.53 -0.48
CA GLN A 64 11.23 10.98 -0.74
C GLN A 64 11.75 11.83 0.43
N THR A 65 11.58 11.36 1.67
CA THR A 65 11.96 12.10 2.87
C THR A 65 13.43 11.92 3.24
N PHE A 66 13.94 10.70 3.17
CA PHE A 66 15.28 10.35 3.67
C PHE A 66 16.32 10.16 2.56
N HIS A 67 15.87 9.99 1.31
CA HIS A 67 16.73 9.85 0.13
C HIS A 67 16.24 10.75 -1.01
N PRO A 68 16.21 12.09 -0.82
CA PRO A 68 15.60 13.02 -1.79
C PRO A 68 16.36 13.10 -3.13
N ASP A 69 17.56 12.57 -3.19
CA ASP A 69 18.39 12.38 -4.38
C ASP A 69 17.92 11.20 -5.25
N LYS A 70 17.16 10.25 -4.68
CA LYS A 70 16.64 9.09 -5.39
C LYS A 70 15.25 9.36 -5.99
N LYS A 71 15.08 8.94 -7.23
CA LYS A 71 13.79 8.96 -7.92
C LYS A 71 13.01 7.70 -7.59
N VAL A 72 11.92 7.85 -6.85
CA VAL A 72 10.97 6.77 -6.58
C VAL A 72 9.74 6.93 -7.46
N LYS A 73 9.25 5.81 -8.00
CA LYS A 73 8.00 5.77 -8.79
C LYS A 73 7.11 4.65 -8.26
N LEU A 74 5.95 5.06 -7.72
CA LEU A 74 4.87 4.17 -7.30
C LEU A 74 3.77 4.16 -8.35
N PHE A 75 3.36 2.97 -8.80
CA PHE A 75 2.26 2.79 -9.75
C PHE A 75 1.61 1.42 -9.58
N SER A 76 0.35 1.29 -10.00
CA SER A 76 -0.27 -0.02 -10.12
C SER A 76 0.04 -0.66 -11.47
N ALA A 77 0.14 -1.99 -11.51
CA ALA A 77 0.34 -2.72 -12.76
C ALA A 77 -0.80 -2.47 -13.76
N GLU A 78 -2.03 -2.27 -13.28
CA GLU A 78 -3.16 -1.85 -14.11
C GLU A 78 -2.93 -0.48 -14.77
N ARG A 79 -2.42 0.50 -14.01
CA ARG A 79 -2.11 1.83 -14.54
C ARG A 79 -1.01 1.77 -15.58
N PHE A 80 0.05 0.99 -15.30
CA PHE A 80 1.13 0.74 -16.26
C PHE A 80 0.59 0.17 -17.59
N LYS A 81 -0.31 -0.81 -17.52
CA LYS A 81 -0.98 -1.38 -18.69
C LYS A 81 -1.72 -0.31 -19.50
N ILE A 82 -2.56 0.49 -18.85
CA ILE A 82 -3.35 1.54 -19.51
C ILE A 82 -2.43 2.56 -20.21
N ASP A 83 -1.44 3.06 -19.49
CA ASP A 83 -0.52 4.08 -19.99
C ASP A 83 0.37 3.54 -21.12
N MET A 84 0.81 2.27 -21.04
CA MET A 84 1.55 1.60 -22.10
C MET A 84 0.71 1.50 -23.38
N ILE A 85 -0.54 1.05 -23.28
CA ILE A 85 -1.42 0.95 -24.46
C ILE A 85 -1.61 2.34 -25.09
N GLN A 86 -1.84 3.37 -24.30
CA GLN A 86 -1.96 4.75 -24.79
C GLN A 86 -0.66 5.24 -25.47
N SER A 87 0.49 4.93 -24.90
CA SER A 87 1.79 5.32 -25.45
C SER A 87 2.07 4.67 -26.81
N ILE A 88 1.65 3.41 -26.98
CA ILE A 88 1.74 2.70 -28.26
C ILE A 88 0.85 3.37 -29.32
N MET A 89 -0.41 3.68 -28.97
CA MET A 89 -1.34 4.37 -29.88
C MET A 89 -0.81 5.74 -30.31
N GLN A 90 -0.09 6.44 -29.41
CA GLN A 90 0.52 7.75 -29.69
C GLN A 90 1.92 7.65 -30.32
N ARG A 91 2.45 6.45 -30.54
CA ARG A 91 3.83 6.18 -31.02
C ARG A 91 4.92 6.76 -30.09
N LYS A 92 4.66 6.81 -28.78
CA LYS A 92 5.55 7.34 -27.72
C LYS A 92 6.01 6.27 -26.73
N ASN A 93 5.92 5.00 -27.11
CA ASN A 93 6.25 3.88 -26.20
C ASN A 93 7.69 3.93 -25.69
N ARG A 94 8.63 4.47 -26.44
CA ARG A 94 10.03 4.62 -26.00
C ARG A 94 10.15 5.66 -24.88
N ASP A 95 9.56 6.84 -25.06
CA ASP A 95 9.59 7.92 -24.06
C ASP A 95 8.92 7.46 -22.76
N PHE A 96 7.80 6.73 -22.89
CA PHE A 96 7.11 6.12 -21.77
C PHE A 96 8.02 5.18 -20.97
N MET A 97 8.72 4.25 -21.62
CA MET A 97 9.63 3.32 -20.93
C MET A 97 10.80 4.06 -20.27
N LEU A 98 11.39 5.06 -20.92
CA LEU A 98 12.47 5.86 -20.37
C LEU A 98 12.09 6.56 -19.05
N GLU A 99 10.81 6.96 -18.90
CA GLU A 99 10.32 7.55 -17.66
C GLU A 99 10.38 6.57 -16.47
N TYR A 100 10.08 5.29 -16.69
CA TYR A 100 10.18 4.25 -15.66
C TYR A 100 11.65 3.83 -15.43
N GLU A 101 12.40 3.70 -16.51
CA GLU A 101 13.82 3.39 -16.48
C GLU A 101 14.66 4.46 -15.77
N ALA A 102 14.20 5.72 -15.72
CA ALA A 102 14.88 6.81 -15.02
C ALA A 102 14.73 6.76 -13.50
N SER A 103 13.89 5.86 -12.96
CA SER A 103 13.66 5.75 -11.51
C SER A 103 14.72 4.86 -10.85
N ASP A 104 15.12 5.19 -9.62
CA ASP A 104 16.05 4.41 -8.81
C ASP A 104 15.31 3.34 -7.99
N VAL A 105 14.05 3.62 -7.66
CA VAL A 105 13.17 2.73 -6.90
C VAL A 105 11.84 2.60 -7.63
N LEU A 106 11.44 1.37 -7.97
CA LEU A 106 10.12 1.05 -8.50
C LEU A 106 9.27 0.31 -7.47
N LEU A 107 8.10 0.85 -7.19
CA LEU A 107 7.09 0.27 -6.31
C LEU A 107 5.87 -0.05 -7.17
N ILE A 108 5.57 -1.34 -7.35
CA ILE A 108 4.54 -1.79 -8.28
C ILE A 108 3.44 -2.51 -7.52
N ASP A 109 2.23 -1.93 -7.55
CA ASP A 109 1.08 -2.48 -6.84
C ASP A 109 0.25 -3.39 -7.75
N ASP A 110 -0.26 -4.48 -7.17
CA ASP A 110 -1.24 -5.39 -7.77
C ASP A 110 -0.79 -6.04 -9.09
N ILE A 111 0.38 -6.74 -9.07
CA ILE A 111 0.95 -7.40 -10.26
C ILE A 111 0.01 -8.42 -10.93
N GLN A 112 -0.89 -9.06 -10.17
CA GLN A 112 -1.87 -10.02 -10.66
C GLN A 112 -2.82 -9.44 -11.72
N THR A 113 -2.96 -8.12 -11.79
CA THR A 113 -3.81 -7.46 -12.80
C THR A 113 -3.28 -7.58 -14.23
N LEU A 114 -2.03 -8.03 -14.39
CA LEU A 114 -1.44 -8.31 -15.69
C LEU A 114 -1.68 -9.73 -16.21
N ILE A 115 -2.31 -10.61 -15.43
CA ILE A 115 -2.72 -11.93 -15.91
C ILE A 115 -3.55 -11.74 -17.20
N GLN A 116 -3.30 -12.58 -18.23
CA GLN A 116 -3.90 -12.51 -19.58
C GLN A 116 -3.46 -11.30 -20.45
N HIS A 117 -2.41 -10.57 -20.07
CA HIS A 117 -1.88 -9.43 -20.82
C HIS A 117 -0.41 -9.64 -21.21
N GLU A 118 -0.10 -10.70 -21.95
CA GLU A 118 1.26 -11.16 -22.25
C GLU A 118 2.17 -10.07 -22.84
N ALA A 119 1.68 -9.30 -23.82
CA ALA A 119 2.47 -8.23 -24.42
C ALA A 119 2.88 -7.13 -23.42
N ILE A 120 2.07 -6.88 -22.39
CA ILE A 120 2.40 -5.93 -21.33
C ILE A 120 3.37 -6.57 -20.33
N GLN A 121 3.20 -7.87 -20.05
CA GLN A 121 4.12 -8.61 -19.19
C GLN A 121 5.54 -8.63 -19.79
N GLU A 122 5.70 -8.86 -21.09
CA GLU A 122 7.01 -8.79 -21.78
C GLU A 122 7.69 -7.42 -21.60
N ARG A 123 6.92 -6.33 -21.68
CA ARG A 123 7.44 -4.98 -21.45
C ARG A 123 7.85 -4.76 -19.99
N LEU A 124 7.06 -5.26 -19.06
CA LEU A 124 7.41 -5.20 -17.65
C LEU A 124 8.67 -6.03 -17.36
N VAL A 125 8.79 -7.24 -17.90
CA VAL A 125 10.01 -8.06 -17.77
C VAL A 125 11.23 -7.30 -18.27
N SER A 126 11.15 -6.64 -19.43
CA SER A 126 12.24 -5.84 -19.97
C SER A 126 12.65 -4.71 -19.04
N LEU A 127 11.66 -4.01 -18.45
CA LEU A 127 11.88 -2.96 -17.44
C LEU A 127 12.56 -3.51 -16.18
N LEU A 128 12.05 -4.63 -15.64
CA LEU A 128 12.59 -5.25 -14.43
C LEU A 128 14.05 -5.68 -14.64
N LYS A 129 14.37 -6.33 -15.74
CA LYS A 129 15.73 -6.71 -16.10
C LYS A 129 16.66 -5.50 -16.17
N HIS A 130 16.22 -4.44 -16.88
CA HIS A 130 16.98 -3.19 -16.92
C HIS A 130 17.25 -2.62 -15.51
N CYS A 131 16.25 -2.64 -14.65
CA CYS A 131 16.41 -2.17 -13.26
C CYS A 131 17.46 -2.98 -12.49
N PHE A 132 17.47 -4.30 -12.61
CA PHE A 132 18.45 -5.15 -11.93
C PHE A 132 19.87 -4.97 -12.50
N ASP A 133 20.01 -4.87 -13.81
CA ASP A 133 21.30 -4.60 -14.45
C ASP A 133 21.93 -3.27 -13.99
N GLN A 134 21.09 -2.32 -13.59
CA GLN A 134 21.50 -1.02 -13.06
C GLN A 134 21.55 -0.96 -11.51
N GLY A 135 21.35 -2.08 -10.82
CA GLY A 135 21.36 -2.13 -9.35
C GLY A 135 20.23 -1.33 -8.68
N LYS A 136 19.09 -1.20 -9.36
CA LYS A 136 17.92 -0.47 -8.85
C LYS A 136 17.06 -1.35 -7.96
N THR A 137 16.29 -0.72 -7.09
CA THR A 137 15.38 -1.41 -6.18
C THR A 137 14.00 -1.58 -6.80
N VAL A 138 13.45 -2.80 -6.73
CA VAL A 138 12.08 -3.11 -7.16
C VAL A 138 11.34 -3.86 -6.07
N ILE A 139 10.15 -3.35 -5.71
CA ILE A 139 9.23 -4.01 -4.78
C ILE A 139 7.87 -4.15 -5.47
N LEU A 140 7.33 -5.36 -5.45
CA LEU A 140 6.03 -5.71 -6.04
C LEU A 140 5.05 -6.12 -4.96
N THR A 141 3.76 -5.91 -5.21
CA THR A 141 2.70 -6.50 -4.39
C THR A 141 1.77 -7.37 -5.21
N SER A 142 1.15 -8.37 -4.54
CA SER A 142 0.09 -9.19 -5.10
C SER A 142 -0.98 -9.50 -4.04
N ASP A 143 -2.23 -9.58 -4.45
CA ASP A 143 -3.31 -10.13 -3.62
C ASP A 143 -3.42 -11.66 -3.69
N ARG A 144 -2.59 -12.27 -4.55
CA ARG A 144 -2.48 -13.73 -4.73
C ARG A 144 -1.18 -14.25 -4.16
N ILE A 145 -1.21 -15.50 -3.73
CA ILE A 145 0.00 -16.25 -3.37
C ILE A 145 0.79 -16.61 -4.64
N PRO A 146 2.07 -16.96 -4.54
CA PRO A 146 2.88 -17.29 -5.72
C PRO A 146 2.27 -18.35 -6.62
N GLU A 147 1.66 -19.37 -6.05
CA GLU A 147 1.04 -20.49 -6.79
C GLU A 147 -0.08 -19.99 -7.72
N ASP A 148 -0.86 -19.01 -7.28
CA ASP A 148 -1.96 -18.42 -8.06
C ASP A 148 -1.48 -17.39 -9.11
N LEU A 149 -0.18 -17.07 -9.12
CA LEU A 149 0.46 -16.24 -10.14
C LEU A 149 1.02 -17.06 -11.30
N ALA A 150 0.90 -18.38 -11.29
CA ALA A 150 1.36 -19.27 -12.37
C ALA A 150 0.66 -19.02 -13.73
N GLU A 151 -0.43 -18.26 -13.74
CA GLU A 151 -1.09 -17.77 -14.97
C GLU A 151 -0.34 -16.60 -15.66
N LEU A 152 0.65 -16.01 -15.01
CA LEU A 152 1.56 -15.07 -15.66
C LEU A 152 2.48 -15.82 -16.63
N SER A 153 3.07 -15.10 -17.59
CA SER A 153 4.09 -15.70 -18.48
C SER A 153 5.21 -16.33 -17.65
N ALA A 154 5.74 -17.46 -18.12
CA ALA A 154 6.78 -18.20 -17.40
C ALA A 154 7.99 -17.32 -17.04
N GLU A 155 8.33 -16.36 -17.91
CA GLU A 155 9.44 -15.45 -17.69
C GLU A 155 9.17 -14.47 -16.55
N LEU A 156 8.00 -13.80 -16.54
CA LEU A 156 7.61 -12.87 -15.48
C LEU A 156 7.46 -13.62 -14.17
N PHE A 157 6.77 -14.76 -14.18
CA PHE A 157 6.60 -15.60 -12.99
C PHE A 157 7.94 -16.00 -12.38
N SER A 158 8.85 -16.55 -13.20
CA SER A 158 10.19 -16.92 -12.72
C SER A 158 10.94 -15.73 -12.13
N LEU A 159 10.88 -14.57 -12.78
CA LEU A 159 11.59 -13.37 -12.34
C LEU A 159 11.10 -12.87 -10.98
N ILE A 160 9.79 -12.84 -10.75
CA ILE A 160 9.20 -12.29 -9.51
C ILE A 160 9.17 -13.29 -8.35
N THR A 161 9.31 -14.60 -8.63
CA THR A 161 9.28 -15.63 -7.59
C THR A 161 10.65 -16.24 -7.27
N SER A 162 11.71 -15.82 -7.95
CA SER A 162 13.03 -16.48 -7.89
C SER A 162 13.74 -16.31 -6.54
N ASN A 163 13.50 -15.28 -5.74
CA ASN A 163 14.28 -15.01 -4.53
C ASN A 163 13.45 -14.61 -3.30
N GLN A 164 12.96 -13.39 -3.22
CA GLN A 164 12.38 -12.87 -1.97
C GLN A 164 10.86 -12.72 -2.07
N ILE A 165 10.17 -13.56 -1.32
CA ILE A 165 8.73 -13.49 -1.17
C ILE A 165 8.42 -13.36 0.31
N VAL A 166 7.53 -12.44 0.66
CA VAL A 166 7.08 -12.25 2.03
C VAL A 166 5.57 -12.09 2.08
N ALA A 167 4.95 -12.72 3.07
CA ALA A 167 3.53 -12.53 3.32
C ALA A 167 3.29 -11.25 4.14
N LEU A 168 2.31 -10.46 3.73
CA LEU A 168 1.69 -9.43 4.54
C LEU A 168 0.40 -10.03 5.11
N GLU A 169 0.45 -10.41 6.37
CA GLU A 169 -0.63 -11.12 7.04
C GLU A 169 -1.85 -10.22 7.30
N THR A 170 -2.97 -10.84 7.60
CA THR A 170 -4.17 -10.12 8.05
C THR A 170 -3.88 -9.38 9.35
N ALA A 171 -4.42 -8.16 9.46
CA ALA A 171 -4.19 -7.31 10.61
C ALA A 171 -4.62 -8.00 11.91
N ASP A 172 -3.71 -8.06 12.87
CA ASP A 172 -4.02 -8.44 14.24
C ASP A 172 -4.92 -7.39 14.93
N GLU A 173 -5.49 -7.75 16.06
CA GLU A 173 -6.41 -6.86 16.81
C GLU A 173 -5.72 -5.55 17.21
N THR A 174 -4.45 -5.61 17.57
CA THR A 174 -3.64 -4.45 17.96
C THR A 174 -3.51 -3.48 16.79
N LEU A 175 -3.16 -3.98 15.60
CA LEU A 175 -3.07 -3.18 14.39
C LEU A 175 -4.43 -2.59 14.01
N LYS A 176 -5.51 -3.38 14.04
CA LYS A 176 -6.87 -2.89 13.78
C LYS A 176 -7.22 -1.70 14.66
N LYS A 177 -6.99 -1.79 15.95
CA LYS A 177 -7.27 -0.69 16.92
C LYS A 177 -6.42 0.55 16.66
N GLN A 178 -5.14 0.39 16.39
CA GLN A 178 -4.24 1.51 16.11
C GLN A 178 -4.61 2.23 14.79
N VAL A 179 -4.91 1.46 13.73
CA VAL A 179 -5.35 2.01 12.44
C VAL A 179 -6.68 2.75 12.57
N LEU A 180 -7.64 2.20 13.33
CA LEU A 180 -8.92 2.85 13.60
C LEU A 180 -8.75 4.15 14.37
N LEU A 181 -7.90 4.18 15.41
CA LEU A 181 -7.58 5.39 16.16
C LEU A 181 -6.96 6.45 15.26
N GLN A 182 -5.94 6.06 14.49
CA GLN A 182 -5.30 6.98 13.55
C GLN A 182 -6.30 7.54 12.54
N LYS A 183 -7.16 6.68 11.97
CA LYS A 183 -8.19 7.10 11.02
C LYS A 183 -9.20 8.05 11.63
N ALA A 184 -9.60 7.83 12.87
CA ALA A 184 -10.49 8.74 13.59
C ALA A 184 -9.83 10.13 13.76
N LEU A 185 -8.57 10.17 14.20
CA LEU A 185 -7.82 11.42 14.41
C LEU A 185 -7.60 12.19 13.10
N ASP A 186 -7.31 11.48 12.00
CA ASP A 186 -7.11 12.09 10.68
C ASP A 186 -8.41 12.64 10.08
N THR A 187 -9.55 12.03 10.44
CA THR A 187 -10.86 12.41 9.90
C THR A 187 -11.54 13.50 10.74
N ALA A 188 -11.32 13.49 12.05
CA ALA A 188 -12.02 14.37 13.00
C ALA A 188 -11.60 15.84 12.84
N HIS A 189 -12.59 16.74 12.77
CA HIS A 189 -12.42 18.19 12.87
C HIS A 189 -12.76 18.70 14.29
N LYS A 190 -13.48 17.91 15.07
CA LYS A 190 -13.83 18.15 16.48
C LYS A 190 -13.11 17.17 17.40
N GLU A 191 -12.97 17.53 18.66
CA GLU A 191 -12.51 16.62 19.69
C GLU A 191 -13.65 15.67 20.10
N PHE A 192 -13.36 14.37 20.12
CA PHE A 192 -14.26 13.36 20.66
C PHE A 192 -13.81 12.93 22.06
N SER A 193 -14.76 12.53 22.89
CA SER A 193 -14.46 11.90 24.17
C SER A 193 -13.62 10.62 23.94
N ASN A 194 -12.51 10.51 24.64
CA ASN A 194 -11.62 9.35 24.55
C ASN A 194 -12.35 8.03 24.84
N ASP A 195 -13.27 8.01 25.80
CA ASP A 195 -14.04 6.81 26.18
C ASP A 195 -14.99 6.37 25.06
N LYS A 196 -15.68 7.33 24.42
CA LYS A 196 -16.59 7.03 23.31
C LYS A 196 -15.82 6.52 22.09
N LEU A 197 -14.70 7.17 21.80
CA LEU A 197 -13.84 6.75 20.69
C LEU A 197 -13.29 5.34 20.92
N ARG A 198 -12.84 5.05 22.15
CA ARG A 198 -12.37 3.72 22.54
C ARG A 198 -13.45 2.65 22.36
N THR A 199 -14.67 2.92 22.82
CA THR A 199 -15.80 1.98 22.69
C THR A 199 -16.08 1.63 21.21
N ILE A 200 -16.04 2.63 20.32
CA ILE A 200 -16.25 2.40 18.87
C ILE A 200 -15.08 1.65 18.26
N ILE A 201 -13.86 1.96 18.62
CA ILE A 201 -12.66 1.25 18.14
C ILE A 201 -12.74 -0.22 18.52
N GLU A 202 -13.07 -0.53 19.78
CA GLU A 202 -13.22 -1.91 20.26
C GLU A 202 -14.35 -2.64 19.51
N TYR A 203 -15.49 -1.99 19.32
CA TYR A 203 -16.62 -2.54 18.55
C TYR A 203 -16.26 -2.83 17.09
N LEU A 204 -15.61 -1.89 16.39
CA LEU A 204 -15.22 -2.09 15.00
C LEU A 204 -14.11 -3.13 14.86
N ALA A 205 -13.10 -3.11 15.74
CA ALA A 205 -11.99 -4.06 15.71
C ALA A 205 -12.42 -5.51 15.95
N SER A 206 -13.53 -5.73 16.70
CA SER A 206 -14.09 -7.05 16.96
C SER A 206 -14.81 -7.68 15.75
N LYS A 207 -15.01 -6.94 14.66
CA LYS A 207 -15.63 -7.48 13.44
C LYS A 207 -14.63 -8.34 12.68
N GLU A 208 -14.80 -9.66 12.74
CA GLU A 208 -13.89 -10.64 12.12
C GLU A 208 -13.85 -10.52 10.59
N ASP A 209 -15.01 -10.30 9.96
CA ASP A 209 -15.17 -10.20 8.50
C ASP A 209 -14.66 -8.87 7.90
N TYR A 210 -14.13 -7.96 8.73
CA TYR A 210 -13.67 -6.65 8.27
C TYR A 210 -12.16 -6.63 8.08
N ASP A 211 -11.74 -6.39 6.84
CA ASP A 211 -10.37 -6.01 6.51
C ASP A 211 -10.09 -4.53 6.88
N LEU A 212 -8.83 -4.10 6.81
CA LEU A 212 -8.47 -2.73 7.15
C LEU A 212 -9.17 -1.68 6.29
N ARG A 213 -9.54 -2.00 5.04
CA ARG A 213 -10.28 -1.08 4.15
C ARG A 213 -11.70 -0.86 4.64
N LYS A 214 -12.41 -1.93 4.98
CA LYS A 214 -13.76 -1.86 5.55
C LYS A 214 -13.74 -1.15 6.91
N LEU A 215 -12.79 -1.50 7.78
CA LEU A 215 -12.64 -0.89 9.10
C LEU A 215 -12.41 0.63 9.02
N THR A 216 -11.45 1.06 8.20
CA THR A 216 -11.15 2.49 8.04
C THR A 216 -12.30 3.26 7.39
N GLY A 217 -13.00 2.65 6.43
CA GLY A 217 -14.19 3.21 5.80
C GLY A 217 -15.34 3.37 6.81
N SER A 218 -15.58 2.37 7.65
CA SER A 218 -16.58 2.42 8.73
C SER A 218 -16.24 3.51 9.75
N MET A 219 -15.02 3.57 10.23
CA MET A 219 -14.59 4.62 11.18
C MET A 219 -14.76 6.02 10.57
N GLN A 220 -14.32 6.22 9.34
CA GLN A 220 -14.48 7.49 8.65
C GLN A 220 -15.95 7.90 8.55
N ARG A 221 -16.84 6.96 8.22
CA ARG A 221 -18.28 7.21 8.13
C ARG A 221 -18.88 7.61 9.49
N VAL A 222 -18.53 6.90 10.56
CA VAL A 222 -18.99 7.21 11.92
C VAL A 222 -18.58 8.63 12.32
N VAL A 223 -17.30 8.98 12.11
CA VAL A 223 -16.79 10.32 12.46
C VAL A 223 -17.48 11.41 11.67
N LEU A 224 -17.51 11.31 10.33
CA LEU A 224 -18.11 12.32 9.47
C LEU A 224 -19.62 12.50 9.73
N MET A 225 -20.34 11.39 9.88
CA MET A 225 -21.79 11.47 10.14
C MET A 225 -22.10 12.07 11.50
N SER A 226 -21.30 11.76 12.53
CA SER A 226 -21.44 12.40 13.85
C SER A 226 -21.20 13.91 13.78
N GLU A 227 -20.20 14.35 13.01
CA GLU A 227 -19.95 15.80 12.81
C GLU A 227 -21.07 16.50 12.06
N LEU A 228 -21.64 15.85 11.05
CA LEU A 228 -22.70 16.40 10.21
C LEU A 228 -24.05 16.46 10.94
N THR A 229 -24.40 15.42 11.71
CA THR A 229 -25.71 15.36 12.39
C THR A 229 -25.70 15.97 13.78
N GLY A 230 -24.53 16.16 14.39
CA GLY A 230 -24.38 16.54 15.78
C GLY A 230 -24.70 15.41 16.77
N GLU A 231 -25.05 14.19 16.29
CA GLU A 231 -25.29 13.04 17.14
C GLU A 231 -23.97 12.53 17.72
N GLU A 232 -23.99 12.09 18.96
CA GLU A 232 -22.80 11.55 19.63
C GLU A 232 -22.43 10.16 19.08
N ILE A 233 -21.13 9.89 19.04
CA ILE A 233 -20.61 8.58 18.68
C ILE A 233 -21.00 7.56 19.73
N SER A 234 -21.70 6.49 19.28
CA SER A 234 -22.08 5.31 20.07
C SER A 234 -22.14 4.07 19.17
N ILE A 235 -22.22 2.89 19.77
CA ILE A 235 -22.39 1.64 18.98
C ILE A 235 -23.70 1.67 18.20
N GLU A 236 -24.79 2.16 18.82
CA GLU A 236 -26.10 2.32 18.16
C GLU A 236 -26.00 3.27 16.97
N PHE A 237 -25.30 4.39 17.13
CA PHE A 237 -25.05 5.31 16.05
C PHE A 237 -24.21 4.69 14.94
N ALA A 238 -23.14 3.95 15.26
CA ALA A 238 -22.33 3.25 14.27
C ALA A 238 -23.18 2.25 13.46
N LYS A 239 -24.03 1.46 14.10
CA LYS A 239 -24.97 0.56 13.42
C LYS A 239 -25.95 1.31 12.52
N LYS A 240 -26.49 2.45 12.99
CA LYS A 240 -27.42 3.31 12.25
C LYS A 240 -26.82 3.83 10.96
N VAL A 241 -25.52 4.19 10.96
CA VAL A 241 -24.81 4.71 9.78
C VAL A 241 -24.16 3.60 8.93
N GLY A 242 -24.41 2.34 9.24
CA GLY A 242 -23.93 1.19 8.46
C GLY A 242 -22.44 0.91 8.61
N ALA A 243 -21.92 1.09 9.82
CA ALA A 243 -20.52 0.81 10.16
C ALA A 243 -20.37 -0.50 10.94
#